data_b70b0112d631416065eac4ca875ab4c5
#
_entry.id   b70b0112d631416065eac4ca875ab4c5
#
_cell.length_a   1.000
_cell.length_b   1.000
_cell.length_c   1.000
_cell.angle_alpha   90.00
_cell.angle_beta   90.00
_cell.angle_gamma   90.00
#
_symmetry.space_group_name_H-M   'P 1'
#
loop_
_entity.id
_entity.type
_entity.pdbx_description
1 polymer ?
#
loop_
_entity_poly.entity_id
_entity_poly.type
_entity_poly.pdbx_seq_one_letter_code
_entity_poly.pdbx_strand_id
1 'polypeptide(L)'
;MASTLKLPASANSGKSLKIDAIRFLAAFWVLMYHFKPPLFRELLPHRLSFLGGALWSGSTALFAGPAAVIVFFVISGYCIHAAYHKDVALKPVNYYASRFIRIGLPLVVLLCVVQPLPTGQNYLESVLWSLYCEMVYYAVYPLLRPRFHYIGEMIVGCALMAAAMVACVRLFGHPVCHGCVYETYRVPGTALLYAAGWISGCLIAETQRNAAQFQIRGAYSPLTMAMRRGLDASARLLANHLVVLRMVVVAAGAAVMILLSESSLKPAALPLITPDITLPVFQVLAAIWIATETATPSRSRVWAVLAACGAWSYSLYLCHKTALALLEMTAFDETSRYAWFVEVALAFAISYAFYRIVEKPSHVISQRLRKYTPDVPGAPAA
;
A
#
# COMPACT_ATOMS: atom_id res chain seq x y z
N MET A 1 -16.64 38.51 -6.37
CA MET A 1 -16.28 37.72 -7.57
C MET A 1 -15.87 36.32 -7.09
N ALA A 2 -16.79 35.37 -7.12
CA ALA A 2 -16.56 33.99 -6.72
C ALA A 2 -16.07 33.22 -7.95
N SER A 3 -14.81 32.81 -7.96
CA SER A 3 -14.28 31.94 -9.01
C SER A 3 -14.85 30.54 -8.82
N THR A 4 -15.76 30.16 -9.67
CA THR A 4 -16.26 28.79 -9.80
C THR A 4 -15.14 27.87 -10.24
N LEU A 5 -14.66 27.04 -9.33
CA LEU A 5 -13.80 25.89 -9.64
C LEU A 5 -14.57 24.96 -10.60
N LYS A 6 -14.26 25.00 -11.88
CA LYS A 6 -14.71 24.03 -12.86
C LYS A 6 -14.07 22.68 -12.53
N LEU A 7 -14.84 21.76 -12.00
CA LEU A 7 -14.48 20.34 -11.88
C LEU A 7 -14.44 19.72 -13.28
N PRO A 8 -13.36 19.00 -13.66
CA PRO A 8 -13.30 18.31 -14.93
C PRO A 8 -14.30 17.16 -14.95
N ALA A 9 -15.18 17.19 -15.96
CA ALA A 9 -16.18 16.16 -16.23
C ALA A 9 -15.48 14.95 -16.90
N SER A 10 -15.19 13.90 -16.14
CA SER A 10 -15.09 12.54 -16.68
C SER A 10 -15.30 11.50 -15.56
N ALA A 11 -15.94 10.37 -15.90
CA ALA A 11 -16.15 9.24 -14.99
C ALA A 11 -14.84 8.66 -14.43
N ASN A 12 -13.70 8.96 -15.03
CA ASN A 12 -12.36 8.58 -14.58
C ASN A 12 -11.85 9.41 -13.38
N SER A 13 -12.35 10.63 -13.17
CA SER A 13 -11.89 11.48 -12.07
C SER A 13 -12.33 10.96 -10.69
N GLY A 14 -13.53 10.38 -10.61
CA GLY A 14 -14.05 9.84 -9.36
C GLY A 14 -13.35 8.57 -8.86
N LYS A 15 -12.83 7.75 -9.78
CA LYS A 15 -12.07 6.52 -9.44
C LYS A 15 -10.68 6.86 -8.91
N SER A 16 -10.01 7.83 -9.52
CA SER A 16 -8.70 8.33 -9.08
C SER A 16 -8.79 8.92 -7.67
N LEU A 17 -9.84 9.72 -7.37
CA LEU A 17 -10.04 10.33 -6.06
C LEU A 17 -10.11 9.31 -4.92
N LYS A 18 -10.85 8.20 -5.10
CA LYS A 18 -10.95 7.18 -4.06
C LYS A 18 -9.64 6.46 -3.81
N ILE A 19 -8.91 6.12 -4.86
CA ILE A 19 -7.59 5.46 -4.74
C ILE A 19 -6.61 6.36 -4.01
N ASP A 20 -6.55 7.65 -4.34
CA ASP A 20 -5.67 8.58 -3.66
C ASP A 20 -6.07 8.77 -2.19
N ALA A 21 -7.36 8.84 -1.89
CA ALA A 21 -7.87 8.91 -0.53
C ALA A 21 -7.53 7.66 0.29
N ILE A 22 -7.72 6.45 -0.27
CA ILE A 22 -7.39 5.19 0.41
C ILE A 22 -5.88 5.08 0.63
N ARG A 23 -5.07 5.55 -0.33
CA ARG A 23 -3.62 5.62 -0.17
C ARG A 23 -3.21 6.50 1.01
N PHE A 24 -3.84 7.67 1.18
CA PHE A 24 -3.61 8.52 2.34
C PHE A 24 -4.02 7.83 3.64
N LEU A 25 -5.22 7.24 3.69
CA LEU A 25 -5.68 6.51 4.87
C LEU A 25 -4.72 5.37 5.25
N ALA A 26 -4.23 4.61 4.27
CA ALA A 26 -3.27 3.55 4.52
C ALA A 26 -1.93 4.10 5.06
N ALA A 27 -1.41 5.23 4.53
CA ALA A 27 -0.21 5.89 5.06
C ALA A 27 -0.43 6.39 6.49
N PHE A 28 -1.58 6.99 6.75
CA PHE A 28 -1.97 7.43 8.09
C PHE A 28 -2.08 6.25 9.06
N TRP A 29 -2.64 5.11 8.65
CA TRP A 29 -2.70 3.89 9.46
C TRP A 29 -1.31 3.38 9.83
N VAL A 30 -0.36 3.36 8.88
CA VAL A 30 1.03 2.99 9.14
C VAL A 30 1.70 3.96 10.12
N LEU A 31 1.47 5.27 9.97
CA LEU A 31 1.97 6.28 10.91
C LEU A 31 1.43 6.00 12.32
N MET A 32 0.10 5.84 12.48
CA MET A 32 -0.52 5.57 13.77
C MET A 32 -0.04 4.24 14.39
N TYR A 33 0.24 3.23 13.58
CA TYR A 33 0.82 1.96 14.04
C TYR A 33 2.20 2.16 14.68
N HIS A 34 3.04 2.99 14.10
CA HIS A 34 4.39 3.24 14.61
C HIS A 34 4.40 4.21 15.80
N PHE A 35 3.53 5.19 15.80
CA PHE A 35 3.45 6.22 16.87
C PHE A 35 2.58 5.80 18.06
N LYS A 36 1.83 4.71 17.97
CA LYS A 36 1.02 4.12 19.05
C LYS A 36 0.25 5.17 19.84
N PRO A 37 -0.88 5.69 19.32
CA PRO A 37 -1.63 6.79 19.96
C PRO A 37 -1.87 6.50 21.45
N PRO A 38 -1.58 7.44 22.38
CA PRO A 38 -1.72 7.23 23.82
C PRO A 38 -3.19 7.22 24.28
N LEU A 39 -4.13 6.99 23.33
CA LEU A 39 -5.55 7.09 23.54
C LEU A 39 -5.95 6.46 24.89
N PHE A 40 -6.26 7.35 25.86
CA PHE A 40 -6.86 7.07 27.16
C PHE A 40 -5.97 6.50 28.27
N ARG A 41 -4.77 5.95 28.04
CA ARG A 41 -3.97 5.38 29.10
C ARG A 41 -3.55 6.42 30.15
N GLU A 42 -3.23 7.63 29.69
CA GLU A 42 -2.73 8.73 30.53
C GLU A 42 -3.80 9.80 30.79
N LEU A 43 -4.89 9.79 30.01
CA LEU A 43 -5.97 10.75 30.16
C LEU A 43 -7.05 10.31 31.17
N LEU A 44 -7.09 9.00 31.52
CA LEU A 44 -8.09 8.47 32.43
C LEU A 44 -7.56 8.45 33.87
N PRO A 45 -8.40 8.79 34.87
CA PRO A 45 -8.06 8.67 36.28
C PRO A 45 -7.64 7.24 36.63
N HIS A 46 -6.75 7.09 37.61
CA HIS A 46 -6.23 5.79 38.06
C HIS A 46 -7.31 4.75 38.39
N ARG A 47 -8.51 5.18 38.79
CA ARG A 47 -9.68 4.33 39.03
C ARG A 47 -10.23 3.65 37.77
N LEU A 48 -9.88 4.13 36.58
CA LEU A 48 -10.29 3.61 35.28
C LEU A 48 -9.12 3.01 34.50
N SER A 49 -8.03 2.67 35.17
CA SER A 49 -6.80 2.16 34.54
C SER A 49 -7.02 0.88 33.72
N PHE A 50 -7.93 0.00 34.17
CA PHE A 50 -8.32 -1.19 33.40
C PHE A 50 -8.97 -0.82 32.06
N LEU A 51 -9.90 0.14 32.08
CA LEU A 51 -10.56 0.63 30.87
C LEU A 51 -9.54 1.34 29.96
N GLY A 52 -8.63 2.13 30.54
CA GLY A 52 -7.53 2.76 29.80
C GLY A 52 -6.62 1.74 29.11
N GLY A 53 -6.29 0.64 29.79
CA GLY A 53 -5.52 -0.47 29.20
C GLY A 53 -6.25 -1.17 28.06
N ALA A 54 -7.54 -1.45 28.22
CA ALA A 54 -8.35 -2.07 27.16
C ALA A 54 -8.51 -1.16 25.93
N LEU A 55 -8.73 0.13 26.13
CA LEU A 55 -8.80 1.12 25.05
C LEU A 55 -7.46 1.31 24.34
N TRP A 56 -6.36 1.28 25.10
CA TRP A 56 -5.01 1.28 24.53
C TRP A 56 -4.75 0.07 23.65
N SER A 57 -5.00 -1.14 24.15
CA SER A 57 -4.85 -2.37 23.38
C SER A 57 -5.75 -2.39 22.15
N GLY A 58 -6.99 -1.92 22.29
CA GLY A 58 -7.91 -1.78 21.17
C GLY A 58 -7.43 -0.78 20.12
N SER A 59 -6.89 0.37 20.53
CA SER A 59 -6.39 1.38 19.59
C SER A 59 -5.13 0.92 18.85
N THR A 60 -4.22 0.22 19.53
CA THR A 60 -3.02 -0.35 18.88
C THR A 60 -3.38 -1.45 17.89
N ALA A 61 -4.39 -2.27 18.18
CA ALA A 61 -4.90 -3.27 17.25
C ALA A 61 -5.63 -2.65 16.06
N LEU A 62 -6.39 -1.56 16.29
CA LEU A 62 -7.12 -0.85 15.24
C LEU A 62 -6.19 -0.35 14.13
N PHE A 63 -5.03 0.18 14.49
CA PHE A 63 -4.04 0.67 13.53
C PHE A 63 -3.10 -0.45 13.04
N ALA A 64 -3.66 -1.40 12.30
CA ALA A 64 -2.95 -2.55 11.73
C ALA A 64 -2.00 -2.12 10.59
N GLY A 65 -0.80 -1.62 10.90
CA GLY A 65 0.20 -1.20 9.93
C GLY A 65 0.52 -2.23 8.85
N PRO A 66 0.82 -3.50 9.20
CA PRO A 66 1.05 -4.55 8.22
C PRO A 66 -0.11 -4.76 7.25
N ALA A 67 -1.37 -4.73 7.72
CA ALA A 67 -2.55 -4.82 6.87
C ALA A 67 -2.67 -3.61 5.92
N ALA A 68 -2.34 -2.40 6.39
CA ALA A 68 -2.30 -1.21 5.54
C ALA A 68 -1.25 -1.32 4.42
N VAL A 69 -0.11 -1.95 4.67
CA VAL A 69 0.91 -2.23 3.64
C VAL A 69 0.35 -3.17 2.56
N ILE A 70 -0.44 -4.17 2.94
CA ILE A 70 -1.12 -5.04 1.96
C ILE A 70 -2.07 -4.23 1.06
N VAL A 71 -2.80 -3.28 1.63
CA VAL A 71 -3.65 -2.36 0.85
C VAL A 71 -2.80 -1.55 -0.15
N PHE A 72 -1.60 -1.08 0.25
CA PHE A 72 -0.68 -0.42 -0.67
C PHE A 72 -0.26 -1.31 -1.84
N PHE A 73 0.04 -2.58 -1.62
CA PHE A 73 0.40 -3.48 -2.70
C PHE A 73 -0.73 -3.64 -3.72
N VAL A 74 -1.97 -3.83 -3.28
CA VAL A 74 -3.13 -3.90 -4.18
C VAL A 74 -3.30 -2.59 -4.96
N ILE A 75 -3.23 -1.44 -4.30
CA ILE A 75 -3.32 -0.12 -4.95
C ILE A 75 -2.17 0.10 -5.93
N SER A 76 -0.96 -0.29 -5.58
CA SER A 76 0.22 -0.16 -6.43
C SER A 76 0.05 -0.94 -7.74
N GLY A 77 -0.39 -2.20 -7.66
CA GLY A 77 -0.72 -3.02 -8.83
C GLY A 77 -1.82 -2.40 -9.69
N TYR A 78 -2.88 -1.90 -9.06
CA TYR A 78 -3.94 -1.16 -9.77
C TYR A 78 -3.40 0.06 -10.53
N CYS A 79 -2.66 0.92 -9.85
CA CYS A 79 -2.15 2.17 -10.41
C CYS A 79 -1.17 1.95 -11.56
N ILE A 80 -0.26 0.97 -11.44
CA ILE A 80 0.70 0.70 -12.49
C ILE A 80 0.00 0.17 -13.74
N HIS A 81 -0.94 -0.76 -13.56
CA HIS A 81 -1.62 -1.36 -14.70
C HIS A 81 -2.62 -0.38 -15.34
N ALA A 82 -3.33 0.42 -14.57
CA ALA A 82 -4.19 1.49 -15.09
C ALA A 82 -3.42 2.52 -15.94
N ALA A 83 -2.15 2.78 -15.58
CA ALA A 83 -1.29 3.72 -16.30
C ALA A 83 -0.64 3.15 -17.57
N TYR A 84 -0.41 1.83 -17.62
CA TYR A 84 0.34 1.15 -18.68
C TYR A 84 -0.40 -0.08 -19.24
N HIS A 85 -1.72 -0.04 -19.28
CA HIS A 85 -2.52 -1.11 -19.89
C HIS A 85 -2.09 -1.40 -21.35
N LYS A 86 -2.54 -2.54 -21.91
CA LYS A 86 -2.05 -3.05 -23.22
C LYS A 86 -2.15 -2.08 -24.39
N ASP A 87 -3.05 -1.08 -24.33
CA ASP A 87 -3.23 -0.10 -25.40
C ASP A 87 -2.16 0.98 -25.44
N VAL A 88 -1.42 1.14 -24.34
CA VAL A 88 -0.32 2.09 -24.24
C VAL A 88 0.98 1.39 -24.61
N ALA A 89 1.68 1.89 -25.63
CA ALA A 89 3.01 1.38 -25.97
C ALA A 89 3.95 1.56 -24.77
N LEU A 90 4.46 0.45 -24.26
CA LEU A 90 5.41 0.49 -23.15
C LEU A 90 6.82 0.58 -23.75
N LYS A 91 7.45 1.75 -23.60
CA LYS A 91 8.87 1.95 -23.92
C LYS A 91 9.69 1.62 -22.66
N PRO A 92 10.46 0.53 -22.62
CA PRO A 92 11.10 0.07 -21.38
C PRO A 92 11.98 1.13 -20.71
N VAL A 93 12.78 1.85 -21.48
CA VAL A 93 13.66 2.90 -20.95
C VAL A 93 12.85 3.99 -20.25
N ASN A 94 11.82 4.52 -20.92
CA ASN A 94 10.96 5.56 -20.33
C ASN A 94 10.19 5.04 -19.13
N TYR A 95 9.77 3.78 -19.18
CA TYR A 95 9.11 3.13 -18.07
C TYR A 95 10.03 3.09 -16.83
N TYR A 96 11.20 2.48 -16.95
CA TYR A 96 12.12 2.35 -15.81
C TYR A 96 12.62 3.70 -15.32
N ALA A 97 12.98 4.61 -16.21
CA ALA A 97 13.40 5.96 -15.84
C ALA A 97 12.28 6.70 -15.07
N SER A 98 11.03 6.63 -15.56
CA SER A 98 9.91 7.27 -14.88
C SER A 98 9.61 6.65 -13.51
N ARG A 99 9.78 5.33 -13.33
CA ARG A 99 9.59 4.67 -12.04
C ARG A 99 10.72 5.02 -11.08
N PHE A 100 11.97 4.96 -11.55
CA PHE A 100 13.13 5.33 -10.74
C PHE A 100 13.03 6.78 -10.24
N ILE A 101 12.75 7.74 -11.11
CA ILE A 101 12.60 9.15 -10.72
C ILE A 101 11.46 9.34 -9.73
N ARG A 102 10.33 8.62 -9.91
CA ARG A 102 9.16 8.80 -9.03
C ARG A 102 9.34 8.23 -7.63
N ILE A 103 10.01 7.09 -7.51
CA ILE A 103 10.10 6.31 -6.26
C ILE A 103 11.53 6.22 -5.77
N GLY A 104 12.46 5.88 -6.66
CA GLY A 104 13.85 5.69 -6.31
C GLY A 104 14.53 6.99 -5.91
N LEU A 105 14.31 8.09 -6.63
CA LEU A 105 14.96 9.37 -6.30
C LEU A 105 14.55 9.89 -4.92
N PRO A 106 13.24 9.98 -4.53
CA PRO A 106 12.88 10.36 -3.18
C PRO A 106 13.43 9.40 -2.12
N LEU A 107 13.46 8.10 -2.41
CA LEU A 107 14.07 7.11 -1.52
C LEU A 107 15.56 7.40 -1.29
N VAL A 108 16.34 7.59 -2.36
CA VAL A 108 17.78 7.89 -2.26
C VAL A 108 18.01 9.17 -1.47
N VAL A 109 17.24 10.23 -1.72
CA VAL A 109 17.35 11.49 -0.96
C VAL A 109 17.07 11.24 0.52
N LEU A 110 16.02 10.49 0.86
CA LEU A 110 15.73 10.16 2.26
C LEU A 110 16.87 9.35 2.90
N LEU A 111 17.39 8.33 2.19
CA LEU A 111 18.50 7.52 2.69
C LEU A 111 19.72 8.37 3.02
N CYS A 112 20.08 9.32 2.14
CA CYS A 112 21.17 10.26 2.39
C CYS A 112 20.94 11.14 3.64
N VAL A 113 19.68 11.47 3.95
CA VAL A 113 19.32 12.28 5.14
C VAL A 113 19.29 11.43 6.41
N VAL A 114 18.79 10.20 6.34
CA VAL A 114 18.54 9.36 7.52
C VAL A 114 19.74 8.51 7.91
N GLN A 115 20.60 8.11 6.96
CA GLN A 115 21.76 7.27 7.23
C GLN A 115 22.72 7.82 8.31
N PRO A 116 22.98 9.14 8.39
CA PRO A 116 23.82 9.69 9.45
C PRO A 116 23.14 9.80 10.82
N LEU A 117 21.83 9.51 10.92
CA LEU A 117 21.11 9.55 12.19
C LEU A 117 21.37 8.27 13.00
N PRO A 118 21.40 8.35 14.36
CA PRO A 118 21.70 7.19 15.24
C PRO A 118 20.80 5.98 15.01
N THR A 119 19.55 6.21 14.66
CA THR A 119 18.52 5.17 14.43
C THR A 119 18.38 4.78 12.96
N GLY A 120 19.24 5.29 12.08
CA GLY A 120 19.10 5.14 10.63
C GLY A 120 19.01 3.69 10.15
N GLN A 121 19.77 2.75 10.75
CA GLN A 121 19.73 1.34 10.36
C GLN A 121 18.39 0.68 10.74
N ASN A 122 17.91 0.88 11.95
CA ASN A 122 16.60 0.34 12.39
C ASN A 122 15.44 0.93 11.59
N TYR A 123 15.58 2.19 11.16
CA TYR A 123 14.64 2.85 10.28
C TYR A 123 14.51 2.11 8.94
N LEU A 124 15.63 1.79 8.31
CA LEU A 124 15.67 1.15 7.01
C LEU A 124 14.97 -0.21 7.01
N GLU A 125 15.27 -1.04 8.00
CA GLU A 125 14.71 -2.39 8.08
C GLU A 125 13.19 -2.40 8.32
N SER A 126 12.71 -1.51 9.19
CA SER A 126 11.33 -1.53 9.65
C SER A 126 10.30 -0.88 8.71
N VAL A 127 10.74 0.01 7.79
CA VAL A 127 9.84 0.77 6.91
C VAL A 127 10.05 0.42 5.44
N LEU A 128 11.29 0.22 5.01
CA LEU A 128 11.63 0.13 3.59
C LEU A 128 11.44 -1.25 2.96
N TRP A 129 11.25 -2.31 3.75
CA TRP A 129 11.09 -3.66 3.22
C TRP A 129 9.96 -3.76 2.17
N SER A 130 8.84 -3.10 2.41
CA SER A 130 7.70 -3.12 1.49
C SER A 130 7.98 -2.32 0.22
N LEU A 131 8.76 -1.25 0.34
CA LEU A 131 9.18 -0.47 -0.81
C LEU A 131 10.15 -1.27 -1.71
N TYR A 132 11.04 -2.07 -1.12
CA TYR A 132 11.88 -3.00 -1.89
C TYR A 132 11.02 -4.03 -2.64
N CYS A 133 9.99 -4.58 -2.01
CA CYS A 133 9.04 -5.46 -2.69
C CYS A 133 8.34 -4.74 -3.86
N GLU A 134 7.90 -3.50 -3.67
CA GLU A 134 7.28 -2.70 -4.71
C GLU A 134 8.24 -2.44 -5.88
N MET A 135 9.51 -2.15 -5.60
CA MET A 135 10.54 -2.00 -6.64
C MET A 135 10.73 -3.29 -7.45
N VAL A 136 10.72 -4.46 -6.81
CA VAL A 136 10.73 -5.76 -7.49
C VAL A 136 9.52 -5.89 -8.42
N TYR A 137 8.32 -5.57 -7.94
CA TYR A 137 7.12 -5.64 -8.77
C TYR A 137 7.20 -4.72 -10.00
N TYR A 138 7.71 -3.51 -9.82
CA TYR A 138 7.90 -2.60 -10.95
C TYR A 138 8.98 -3.09 -11.91
N ALA A 139 10.03 -3.71 -11.42
CA ALA A 139 11.08 -4.28 -12.28
C ALA A 139 10.54 -5.41 -13.16
N VAL A 140 9.68 -6.28 -12.61
CA VAL A 140 9.13 -7.43 -13.35
C VAL A 140 7.87 -7.09 -14.17
N TYR A 141 7.19 -5.97 -13.92
CA TYR A 141 5.95 -5.61 -14.58
C TYR A 141 6.00 -5.65 -16.12
N PRO A 142 7.03 -5.09 -16.80
CA PRO A 142 7.11 -5.16 -18.27
C PRO A 142 7.16 -6.58 -18.81
N LEU A 143 7.71 -7.52 -18.06
CA LEU A 143 7.80 -8.94 -18.41
C LEU A 143 6.47 -9.68 -18.21
N LEU A 144 5.71 -9.28 -17.18
CA LEU A 144 4.41 -9.88 -16.84
C LEU A 144 3.29 -9.36 -17.75
N ARG A 145 3.33 -8.07 -18.09
CA ARG A 145 2.27 -7.37 -18.82
C ARG A 145 1.84 -8.05 -20.13
N PRO A 146 2.71 -8.57 -21.00
CA PRO A 146 2.28 -9.27 -22.22
C PRO A 146 1.46 -10.52 -21.95
N ARG A 147 1.63 -11.13 -20.78
CA ARG A 147 0.99 -12.38 -20.35
C ARG A 147 -0.27 -12.18 -19.50
N PHE A 148 -0.77 -10.96 -19.35
CA PHE A 148 -1.92 -10.67 -18.49
C PHE A 148 -3.26 -11.27 -18.98
N HIS A 149 -3.28 -11.92 -20.13
CA HIS A 149 -4.39 -12.80 -20.48
C HIS A 149 -4.47 -14.05 -19.57
N TYR A 150 -3.37 -14.40 -18.86
CA TYR A 150 -3.27 -15.43 -17.83
C TYR A 150 -3.10 -14.83 -16.41
N ILE A 151 -3.63 -13.64 -16.14
CA ILE A 151 -3.41 -12.97 -14.85
C ILE A 151 -4.00 -13.76 -13.67
N GLY A 152 -5.08 -14.52 -13.89
CA GLY A 152 -5.67 -15.43 -12.89
C GLY A 152 -4.71 -16.53 -12.49
N GLU A 153 -4.10 -17.18 -13.47
CA GLU A 153 -3.09 -18.22 -13.25
C GLU A 153 -1.85 -17.66 -12.55
N MET A 154 -1.46 -16.43 -12.87
CA MET A 154 -0.34 -15.75 -12.17
C MET A 154 -0.67 -15.55 -10.70
N ILE A 155 -1.88 -15.10 -10.35
CA ILE A 155 -2.31 -14.92 -8.97
C ILE A 155 -2.26 -16.25 -8.22
N VAL A 156 -2.87 -17.29 -8.78
CA VAL A 156 -2.88 -18.63 -8.17
C VAL A 156 -1.48 -19.21 -8.08
N GLY A 157 -0.68 -19.11 -9.14
CA GLY A 157 0.70 -19.58 -9.16
C GLY A 157 1.57 -18.91 -8.11
N CYS A 158 1.49 -17.59 -7.97
CA CYS A 158 2.21 -16.85 -6.91
C CYS A 158 1.73 -17.27 -5.52
N ALA A 159 0.42 -17.43 -5.31
CA ALA A 159 -0.12 -17.87 -4.03
C ALA A 159 0.34 -19.29 -3.66
N LEU A 160 0.34 -20.21 -4.61
CA LEU A 160 0.82 -21.59 -4.40
C LEU A 160 2.33 -21.64 -4.13
N MET A 161 3.13 -20.87 -4.89
CA MET A 161 4.59 -20.77 -4.65
C MET A 161 4.88 -20.17 -3.29
N ALA A 162 4.15 -19.11 -2.88
CA ALA A 162 4.26 -18.53 -1.55
C ALA A 162 3.90 -19.53 -0.45
N ALA A 163 2.79 -20.26 -0.61
CA ALA A 163 2.38 -21.29 0.34
C ALA A 163 3.43 -22.41 0.45
N ALA A 164 3.95 -22.90 -0.68
CA ALA A 164 5.02 -23.89 -0.69
C ALA A 164 6.30 -23.37 -0.02
N MET A 165 6.69 -22.13 -0.26
CA MET A 165 7.83 -21.49 0.40
C MET A 165 7.63 -21.43 1.91
N VAL A 166 6.45 -20.99 2.38
CA VAL A 166 6.12 -20.95 3.82
C VAL A 166 6.16 -22.35 4.41
N ALA A 167 5.58 -23.35 3.73
CA ALA A 167 5.62 -24.76 4.18
C ALA A 167 7.06 -25.27 4.27
N CYS A 168 7.90 -25.03 3.26
CA CYS A 168 9.30 -25.44 3.28
C CYS A 168 10.07 -24.81 4.45
N VAL A 169 9.89 -23.50 4.70
CA VAL A 169 10.57 -22.83 5.83
C VAL A 169 10.11 -23.41 7.16
N ARG A 170 8.84 -23.80 7.29
CA ARG A 170 8.31 -24.38 8.55
C ARG A 170 8.70 -25.83 8.77
N LEU A 171 8.82 -26.61 7.70
CA LEU A 171 9.15 -28.05 7.80
C LEU A 171 10.66 -28.30 7.88
N PHE A 172 11.46 -27.50 7.19
CA PHE A 172 12.88 -27.78 7.00
C PHE A 172 13.81 -26.62 7.42
N GLY A 173 13.26 -25.42 7.62
CA GLY A 173 14.00 -24.21 7.97
C GLY A 173 13.77 -23.82 9.44
N HIS A 174 14.48 -22.75 9.83
CA HIS A 174 14.27 -22.09 11.12
C HIS A 174 13.92 -20.64 10.84
N PRO A 175 12.66 -20.20 11.11
CA PRO A 175 12.33 -18.80 11.04
C PRO A 175 13.19 -18.02 12.04
N VAL A 176 13.68 -16.84 11.64
CA VAL A 176 14.57 -16.01 12.47
C VAL A 176 13.91 -15.67 13.81
N CYS A 177 12.63 -15.34 13.78
CA CYS A 177 11.79 -15.18 14.97
C CYS A 177 10.32 -15.33 14.59
N HIS A 178 9.46 -15.46 15.61
CA HIS A 178 8.01 -15.50 15.40
C HIS A 178 7.52 -14.14 14.90
N GLY A 179 6.98 -14.13 13.66
CA GLY A 179 6.48 -12.88 13.02
C GLY A 179 7.50 -12.10 12.19
N CYS A 180 8.77 -12.50 12.18
CA CYS A 180 9.83 -11.85 11.39
C CYS A 180 9.79 -12.27 9.92
N VAL A 181 8.86 -11.72 9.14
CA VAL A 181 8.67 -12.10 7.72
C VAL A 181 9.86 -11.66 6.88
N TYR A 182 10.24 -10.39 6.97
CA TYR A 182 11.31 -9.86 6.13
C TYR A 182 12.68 -10.48 6.44
N GLU A 183 12.99 -10.68 7.71
CA GLU A 183 14.23 -11.28 8.18
C GLU A 183 14.31 -12.75 7.76
N THR A 184 13.17 -13.46 7.76
CA THR A 184 13.08 -14.88 7.37
C THR A 184 13.16 -15.05 5.85
N TYR A 185 12.39 -14.28 5.09
CA TYR A 185 12.22 -14.49 3.64
C TYR A 185 13.06 -13.54 2.79
N ARG A 186 13.64 -12.49 3.37
CA ARG A 186 14.36 -11.43 2.69
C ARG A 186 13.51 -10.79 1.57
N VAL A 187 14.10 -9.92 0.74
CA VAL A 187 13.37 -9.22 -0.32
C VAL A 187 12.68 -10.17 -1.30
N PRO A 188 13.36 -11.18 -1.88
CA PRO A 188 12.73 -12.02 -2.90
C PRO A 188 11.55 -12.83 -2.37
N GLY A 189 11.71 -13.46 -1.21
CA GLY A 189 10.65 -14.29 -0.64
C GLY A 189 9.49 -13.45 -0.11
N THR A 190 9.75 -12.31 0.51
CA THR A 190 8.70 -11.38 0.96
C THR A 190 7.94 -10.80 -0.23
N ALA A 191 8.62 -10.47 -1.33
CA ALA A 191 7.98 -10.03 -2.55
C ALA A 191 7.10 -11.14 -3.15
N LEU A 192 7.55 -12.39 -3.17
CA LEU A 192 6.73 -13.53 -3.62
C LEU A 192 5.49 -13.73 -2.75
N LEU A 193 5.65 -13.62 -1.42
CA LEU A 193 4.57 -13.81 -0.44
C LEU A 193 3.39 -12.85 -0.70
N TYR A 194 3.67 -11.62 -1.11
CA TYR A 194 2.67 -10.60 -1.33
C TYR A 194 2.38 -10.30 -2.81
N ALA A 195 3.01 -11.01 -3.76
CA ALA A 195 2.83 -10.80 -5.20
C ALA A 195 1.38 -10.99 -5.66
N ALA A 196 0.68 -11.98 -5.11
CA ALA A 196 -0.72 -12.25 -5.44
C ALA A 196 -1.63 -11.03 -5.19
N GLY A 197 -1.42 -10.29 -4.10
CA GLY A 197 -2.16 -9.06 -3.81
C GLY A 197 -1.86 -7.95 -4.81
N TRP A 198 -0.59 -7.76 -5.16
CA TRP A 198 -0.20 -6.77 -6.15
C TRP A 198 -0.75 -7.10 -7.55
N ILE A 199 -0.68 -8.37 -7.98
CA ILE A 199 -1.25 -8.83 -9.27
C ILE A 199 -2.78 -8.72 -9.25
N SER A 200 -3.44 -8.94 -8.09
CA SER A 200 -4.89 -8.72 -7.94
C SER A 200 -5.26 -7.26 -8.19
N GLY A 201 -4.42 -6.31 -7.78
CA GLY A 201 -4.56 -4.90 -8.14
C GLY A 201 -4.54 -4.69 -9.67
N CYS A 202 -3.63 -5.35 -10.38
CA CYS A 202 -3.60 -5.32 -11.84
C CYS A 202 -4.89 -5.93 -12.45
N LEU A 203 -5.40 -7.03 -11.89
CA LEU A 203 -6.66 -7.64 -12.32
C LEU A 203 -7.83 -6.66 -12.13
N ILE A 204 -7.91 -5.94 -11.00
CA ILE A 204 -8.94 -4.93 -10.77
C ILE A 204 -8.90 -3.84 -11.86
N ALA A 205 -7.71 -3.33 -12.19
CA ALA A 205 -7.57 -2.34 -13.26
C ALA A 205 -8.00 -2.90 -14.63
N GLU A 206 -7.69 -4.15 -14.91
CA GLU A 206 -8.11 -4.84 -16.15
C GLU A 206 -9.63 -5.06 -16.22
N THR A 207 -10.29 -5.40 -15.10
CA THR A 207 -11.75 -5.60 -15.06
C THR A 207 -12.54 -4.32 -15.29
N GLN A 208 -11.99 -3.16 -14.94
CA GLN A 208 -12.68 -1.87 -15.05
C GLN A 208 -12.59 -1.23 -16.45
N ARG A 209 -11.91 -1.87 -17.38
CA ARG A 209 -11.90 -1.44 -18.79
C ARG A 209 -13.24 -1.73 -19.45
N ASN A 210 -13.64 -0.90 -20.40
CA ASN A 210 -14.90 -1.03 -21.11
C ASN A 210 -15.06 -2.42 -21.74
N ALA A 211 -16.20 -3.06 -21.50
CA ALA A 211 -16.51 -4.40 -22.01
C ALA A 211 -16.35 -4.52 -23.56
N ALA A 212 -16.63 -3.44 -24.31
CA ALA A 212 -16.50 -3.41 -25.76
C ALA A 212 -15.05 -3.55 -26.25
N GLN A 213 -14.08 -2.91 -25.55
CA GLN A 213 -12.65 -3.05 -25.88
C GLN A 213 -12.11 -4.44 -25.52
N PHE A 214 -12.78 -5.12 -24.61
CA PHE A 214 -12.40 -6.42 -24.12
C PHE A 214 -12.71 -7.55 -25.11
N GLN A 215 -13.80 -7.45 -25.85
CA GLN A 215 -14.20 -8.45 -26.86
C GLN A 215 -13.27 -8.51 -28.08
N ILE A 216 -12.55 -7.45 -28.36
CA ILE A 216 -11.71 -7.31 -29.56
C ILE A 216 -10.30 -7.92 -29.39
N ARG A 217 -9.87 -8.21 -28.16
CA ARG A 217 -8.48 -8.61 -27.87
C ARG A 217 -8.37 -9.94 -27.19
N GLY A 218 -8.16 -10.99 -27.98
CA GLY A 218 -7.67 -12.32 -27.61
C GLY A 218 -8.27 -12.94 -26.35
N ALA A 219 -8.70 -14.17 -26.40
CA ALA A 219 -9.36 -14.86 -25.29
C ALA A 219 -8.49 -14.84 -24.02
N TYR A 220 -8.98 -14.22 -22.95
CA TYR A 220 -8.46 -14.44 -21.60
C TYR A 220 -8.69 -15.91 -21.23
N SER A 221 -7.81 -16.44 -20.39
CA SER A 221 -7.96 -17.79 -19.88
C SER A 221 -9.28 -17.98 -19.14
N PRO A 222 -9.80 -19.20 -19.06
CA PRO A 222 -11.01 -19.51 -18.30
C PRO A 222 -10.92 -19.10 -16.84
N LEU A 223 -9.77 -19.29 -16.19
CA LEU A 223 -9.53 -18.92 -14.79
C LEU A 223 -9.53 -17.40 -14.62
N THR A 224 -8.83 -16.66 -15.49
CA THR A 224 -8.86 -15.18 -15.47
C THR A 224 -10.28 -14.66 -15.63
N MET A 225 -11.08 -15.25 -16.53
CA MET A 225 -12.47 -14.87 -16.73
C MET A 225 -13.36 -15.20 -15.53
N ALA A 226 -13.12 -16.33 -14.86
CA ALA A 226 -13.84 -16.71 -13.65
C ALA A 226 -13.53 -15.73 -12.49
N MET A 227 -12.25 -15.42 -12.25
CA MET A 227 -11.84 -14.48 -11.21
C MET A 227 -12.38 -13.06 -11.47
N ARG A 228 -12.36 -12.63 -12.72
CA ARG A 228 -12.96 -11.35 -13.11
C ARG A 228 -14.46 -11.30 -12.82
N ARG A 229 -15.21 -12.33 -13.25
CA ARG A 229 -16.65 -12.41 -12.98
C ARG A 229 -16.94 -12.42 -11.47
N GLY A 230 -16.12 -13.14 -10.69
CA GLY A 230 -16.20 -13.17 -9.24
C GLY A 230 -15.99 -11.78 -8.62
N LEU A 231 -14.96 -11.05 -9.04
CA LEU A 231 -14.70 -9.67 -8.59
C LEU A 231 -15.83 -8.71 -8.96
N ASP A 232 -16.32 -8.77 -10.21
CA ASP A 232 -17.42 -7.93 -10.66
C ASP A 232 -18.73 -8.25 -9.92
N ALA A 233 -19.00 -9.53 -9.65
CA ALA A 233 -20.17 -9.96 -8.89
C ALA A 233 -20.07 -9.48 -7.41
N SER A 234 -18.91 -9.67 -6.78
CA SER A 234 -18.66 -9.21 -5.41
C SER A 234 -18.78 -7.69 -5.31
N ALA A 235 -18.22 -6.96 -6.27
CA ALA A 235 -18.30 -5.50 -6.30
C ALA A 235 -19.73 -5.00 -6.43
N ARG A 236 -20.55 -5.62 -7.29
CA ARG A 236 -21.98 -5.29 -7.43
C ARG A 236 -22.78 -5.62 -6.16
N LEU A 237 -22.57 -6.80 -5.58
CA LEU A 237 -23.26 -7.24 -4.37
C LEU A 237 -22.95 -6.32 -3.18
N LEU A 238 -21.68 -5.94 -3.01
CA LEU A 238 -21.20 -5.18 -1.88
C LEU A 238 -21.32 -3.65 -2.08
N ALA A 239 -21.66 -3.19 -3.28
CA ALA A 239 -21.75 -1.74 -3.59
C ALA A 239 -22.69 -0.99 -2.65
N ASN A 240 -23.83 -1.59 -2.29
CA ASN A 240 -24.80 -1.02 -1.38
C ASN A 240 -24.41 -1.17 0.11
N HIS A 241 -23.39 -1.98 0.41
CA HIS A 241 -22.92 -2.30 1.77
C HIS A 241 -21.49 -1.81 2.03
N LEU A 242 -21.05 -0.77 1.33
CA LEU A 242 -19.67 -0.27 1.41
C LEU A 242 -19.23 0.11 2.82
N VAL A 243 -20.13 0.67 3.62
CA VAL A 243 -19.82 1.04 5.02
C VAL A 243 -19.51 -0.22 5.82
N VAL A 244 -20.33 -1.25 5.68
CA VAL A 244 -20.13 -2.55 6.36
C VAL A 244 -18.83 -3.17 5.87
N LEU A 245 -18.56 -3.16 4.57
CA LEU A 245 -17.32 -3.71 4.00
C LEU A 245 -16.08 -3.01 4.56
N ARG A 246 -16.10 -1.67 4.68
CA ARG A 246 -15.01 -0.90 5.31
C ARG A 246 -14.81 -1.30 6.77
N MET A 247 -15.89 -1.44 7.52
CA MET A 247 -15.83 -1.92 8.92
C MET A 247 -15.25 -3.34 9.01
N VAL A 248 -15.64 -4.24 8.11
CA VAL A 248 -15.09 -5.60 8.03
C VAL A 248 -13.60 -5.58 7.72
N VAL A 249 -13.15 -4.74 6.79
CA VAL A 249 -11.70 -4.61 6.45
C VAL A 249 -10.91 -4.11 7.66
N VAL A 250 -11.40 -3.08 8.36
CA VAL A 250 -10.76 -2.55 9.56
C VAL A 250 -10.77 -3.59 10.68
N ALA A 251 -11.90 -4.26 10.91
CA ALA A 251 -12.01 -5.29 11.93
C ALA A 251 -11.13 -6.51 11.63
N ALA A 252 -11.03 -6.93 10.36
CA ALA A 252 -10.13 -8.00 9.95
C ALA A 252 -8.65 -7.61 10.16
N GLY A 253 -8.26 -6.38 9.82
CA GLY A 253 -6.92 -5.86 10.12
C GLY A 253 -6.62 -5.88 11.62
N ALA A 254 -7.57 -5.38 12.45
CA ALA A 254 -7.44 -5.41 13.91
C ALA A 254 -7.36 -6.84 14.45
N ALA A 255 -8.17 -7.76 13.92
CA ALA A 255 -8.12 -9.18 14.29
C ALA A 255 -6.76 -9.80 13.96
N VAL A 256 -6.20 -9.51 12.80
CA VAL A 256 -4.83 -9.95 12.45
C VAL A 256 -3.83 -9.46 13.50
N MET A 257 -3.89 -8.20 13.93
CA MET A 257 -2.97 -7.65 14.93
C MET A 257 -3.15 -8.31 16.31
N ILE A 258 -4.38 -8.53 16.75
CA ILE A 258 -4.66 -9.23 18.02
C ILE A 258 -4.14 -10.66 17.98
N LEU A 259 -4.45 -11.38 16.91
CA LEU A 259 -3.99 -12.76 16.73
C LEU A 259 -2.48 -12.87 16.67
N LEU A 260 -1.79 -11.92 16.02
CA LEU A 260 -0.33 -11.87 15.98
C LEU A 260 0.27 -11.57 17.36
N SER A 261 -0.35 -10.69 18.13
CA SER A 261 0.07 -10.42 19.51
C SER A 261 -0.07 -11.68 20.39
N GLU A 262 -1.21 -12.35 20.35
CA GLU A 262 -1.46 -13.58 21.10
C GLU A 262 -0.53 -14.73 20.66
N SER A 263 -0.30 -14.89 19.36
CA SER A 263 0.59 -15.93 18.85
C SER A 263 2.04 -15.68 19.22
N SER A 264 2.47 -14.42 19.35
CA SER A 264 3.81 -14.07 19.84
C SER A 264 4.01 -14.42 21.31
N LEU A 265 2.94 -14.34 22.12
CA LEU A 265 2.96 -14.75 23.54
C LEU A 265 2.83 -16.27 23.70
N LYS A 266 2.16 -16.97 22.80
CA LYS A 266 1.86 -18.41 22.88
C LYS A 266 2.16 -19.10 21.53
N PRO A 267 3.41 -19.10 21.05
CA PRO A 267 3.75 -19.62 19.72
C PRO A 267 3.46 -21.11 19.56
N ALA A 268 3.62 -21.89 20.62
CA ALA A 268 3.33 -23.33 20.61
C ALA A 268 1.82 -23.64 20.49
N ALA A 269 0.94 -22.77 20.98
CA ALA A 269 -0.50 -22.98 20.94
C ALA A 269 -1.12 -22.50 19.59
N LEU A 270 -0.49 -21.54 18.93
CA LEU A 270 -1.01 -20.90 17.72
C LEU A 270 0.04 -20.84 16.58
N PRO A 271 0.60 -21.99 16.17
CA PRO A 271 1.75 -22.03 15.25
C PRO A 271 1.42 -21.55 13.83
N LEU A 272 0.14 -21.53 13.44
CA LEU A 272 -0.32 -21.10 12.12
C LEU A 272 -0.72 -19.61 12.07
N ILE A 273 -0.79 -18.93 13.22
CA ILE A 273 -1.15 -17.52 13.27
C ILE A 273 0.11 -16.67 13.20
N THR A 274 0.58 -16.45 11.99
CA THR A 274 1.78 -15.67 11.70
C THR A 274 1.51 -14.73 10.52
N PRO A 275 2.25 -13.62 10.38
CA PRO A 275 2.03 -12.64 9.32
C PRO A 275 2.19 -13.23 7.91
N ASP A 276 3.03 -14.25 7.75
CA ASP A 276 3.25 -14.96 6.48
C ASP A 276 2.06 -15.85 6.05
N ILE A 277 1.07 -16.06 6.92
CA ILE A 277 -0.20 -16.72 6.60
C ILE A 277 -1.35 -15.71 6.64
N THR A 278 -1.46 -14.92 7.70
CA THR A 278 -2.62 -14.05 7.92
C THR A 278 -2.71 -12.89 6.94
N LEU A 279 -1.57 -12.29 6.59
CA LEU A 279 -1.55 -11.17 5.63
C LEU A 279 -1.84 -11.60 4.19
N PRO A 280 -1.32 -12.74 3.65
CA PRO A 280 -1.78 -13.29 2.38
C PRO A 280 -3.28 -13.57 2.32
N VAL A 281 -3.89 -14.03 3.40
CA VAL A 281 -5.36 -14.18 3.47
C VAL A 281 -6.05 -12.81 3.43
N PHE A 282 -5.55 -11.84 4.17
CA PHE A 282 -6.08 -10.47 4.16
C PHE A 282 -6.00 -9.80 2.79
N GLN A 283 -5.04 -10.17 1.92
CA GLN A 283 -4.93 -9.65 0.55
C GLN A 283 -6.23 -9.86 -0.26
N VAL A 284 -6.90 -10.99 -0.07
CA VAL A 284 -8.15 -11.31 -0.79
C VAL A 284 -9.24 -10.30 -0.41
N LEU A 285 -9.40 -10.05 0.89
CA LEU A 285 -10.38 -9.08 1.39
C LEU A 285 -10.04 -7.66 0.92
N ALA A 286 -8.77 -7.27 0.96
CA ALA A 286 -8.30 -5.98 0.48
C ALA A 286 -8.57 -5.80 -1.02
N ALA A 287 -8.36 -6.85 -1.85
CA ALA A 287 -8.65 -6.80 -3.27
C ALA A 287 -10.15 -6.64 -3.56
N ILE A 288 -11.02 -7.40 -2.86
CA ILE A 288 -12.47 -7.26 -2.98
C ILE A 288 -12.92 -5.85 -2.59
N TRP A 289 -12.40 -5.32 -1.48
CA TRP A 289 -12.73 -3.96 -1.03
C TRP A 289 -12.32 -2.91 -2.06
N ILE A 290 -11.06 -2.94 -2.54
CA ILE A 290 -10.58 -1.98 -3.55
C ILE A 290 -11.36 -2.09 -4.86
N ALA A 291 -11.71 -3.31 -5.30
CA ALA A 291 -12.56 -3.53 -6.47
C ALA A 291 -13.93 -2.86 -6.29
N THR A 292 -14.56 -3.04 -5.12
CA THR A 292 -15.86 -2.45 -4.80
C THR A 292 -15.81 -0.93 -4.71
N GLU A 293 -14.79 -0.38 -4.04
CA GLU A 293 -14.61 1.07 -3.94
C GLU A 293 -14.41 1.74 -5.29
N THR A 294 -13.59 1.13 -6.14
CA THR A 294 -13.28 1.68 -7.46
C THR A 294 -14.41 1.50 -8.47
N ALA A 295 -15.29 0.51 -8.27
CA ALA A 295 -16.50 0.32 -9.08
C ALA A 295 -17.64 1.27 -8.69
N THR A 296 -17.63 1.80 -7.46
CA THR A 296 -18.72 2.62 -6.93
C THR A 296 -18.38 4.12 -7.03
N PRO A 297 -19.13 4.92 -7.78
CA PRO A 297 -18.86 6.35 -7.88
C PRO A 297 -19.11 7.05 -6.53
N SER A 298 -18.32 8.07 -6.22
CA SER A 298 -18.53 8.93 -5.07
C SER A 298 -18.24 10.38 -5.39
N ARG A 299 -19.13 11.28 -4.93
CA ARG A 299 -18.96 12.72 -5.05
C ARG A 299 -18.86 13.41 -3.68
N SER A 300 -18.54 12.65 -2.62
CA SER A 300 -18.41 13.18 -1.28
C SER A 300 -17.24 14.15 -1.15
N ARG A 301 -17.45 15.30 -0.47
CA ARG A 301 -16.39 16.26 -0.14
C ARG A 301 -15.29 15.64 0.72
N VAL A 302 -15.62 14.68 1.58
CA VAL A 302 -14.66 13.96 2.41
C VAL A 302 -13.65 13.21 1.54
N TRP A 303 -14.13 12.49 0.51
CA TRP A 303 -13.21 11.83 -0.43
C TRP A 303 -12.32 12.81 -1.20
N ALA A 304 -12.81 13.98 -1.54
CA ALA A 304 -12.01 15.00 -2.21
C ALA A 304 -10.90 15.54 -1.30
N VAL A 305 -11.18 15.78 -0.02
CA VAL A 305 -10.18 16.22 0.96
C VAL A 305 -9.13 15.13 1.19
N LEU A 306 -9.56 13.90 1.44
CA LEU A 306 -8.65 12.77 1.64
C LEU A 306 -7.79 12.50 0.40
N ALA A 307 -8.34 12.66 -0.79
CA ALA A 307 -7.59 12.53 -2.03
C ALA A 307 -6.54 13.64 -2.22
N ALA A 308 -6.83 14.87 -1.80
CA ALA A 308 -5.86 15.95 -1.78
C ALA A 308 -4.67 15.62 -0.85
N CYS A 309 -4.95 15.00 0.30
CA CYS A 309 -3.91 14.45 1.19
C CYS A 309 -3.18 13.26 0.54
N GLY A 310 -3.85 12.49 -0.31
CA GLY A 310 -3.27 11.38 -1.06
C GLY A 310 -2.11 11.77 -1.97
N ALA A 311 -2.04 13.03 -2.37
CA ALA A 311 -0.96 13.55 -3.21
C ALA A 311 0.43 13.43 -2.55
N TRP A 312 0.51 13.45 -1.22
CA TRP A 312 1.75 13.34 -0.45
C TRP A 312 1.81 12.12 0.49
N SER A 313 0.91 11.17 0.27
CA SER A 313 0.85 9.92 1.04
C SER A 313 2.13 9.09 0.97
N TYR A 314 2.86 9.16 -0.15
CA TYR A 314 4.15 8.50 -0.30
C TYR A 314 5.21 9.14 0.60
N SER A 315 5.29 10.47 0.64
CA SER A 315 6.17 11.18 1.58
C SER A 315 5.79 10.89 3.04
N LEU A 316 4.49 10.80 3.36
CA LEU A 316 4.04 10.46 4.70
C LEU A 316 4.51 9.05 5.09
N TYR A 317 4.33 8.07 4.19
CA TYR A 317 4.82 6.71 4.41
C TYR A 317 6.34 6.67 4.53
N LEU A 318 7.04 7.44 3.73
CA LEU A 318 8.50 7.42 3.66
C LEU A 318 9.16 8.13 4.85
N CYS A 319 8.62 9.26 5.32
CA CYS A 319 9.28 10.15 6.28
C CYS A 319 8.73 10.07 7.72
N HIS A 320 7.65 9.31 8.00
CA HIS A 320 7.00 9.39 9.31
C HIS A 320 7.95 9.10 10.49
N LYS A 321 8.86 8.14 10.38
CA LYS A 321 9.83 7.83 11.43
C LYS A 321 10.99 8.82 11.54
N THR A 322 11.23 9.64 10.51
CA THR A 322 12.30 10.65 10.56
C THR A 322 12.07 11.65 11.70
N ALA A 323 10.80 11.90 12.03
CA ALA A 323 10.45 12.75 13.16
C ALA A 323 10.98 12.20 14.49
N LEU A 324 10.79 10.90 14.75
CA LEU A 324 11.31 10.23 15.95
C LEU A 324 12.83 10.28 15.99
N ALA A 325 13.48 9.91 14.88
CA ALA A 325 14.93 9.94 14.77
C ALA A 325 15.55 11.33 15.02
N LEU A 326 14.85 12.40 14.63
CA LEU A 326 15.29 13.78 14.91
C LEU A 326 15.04 14.18 16.36
N LEU A 327 13.93 13.77 16.96
CA LEU A 327 13.63 14.08 18.35
C LEU A 327 14.57 13.36 19.31
N GLU A 328 14.98 12.13 19.03
CA GLU A 328 15.99 11.38 19.78
C GLU A 328 17.36 12.10 19.85
N MET A 329 17.64 13.00 18.89
CA MET A 329 18.87 13.83 18.91
C MET A 329 18.75 15.08 19.77
N THR A 330 17.59 15.34 20.32
CA THR A 330 17.31 16.52 21.16
C THR A 330 17.05 16.09 22.59
N ALA A 331 17.03 17.06 23.52
CA ALA A 331 16.61 16.83 24.91
C ALA A 331 15.08 16.79 25.04
N PHE A 332 14.38 16.24 24.03
CA PHE A 332 12.92 16.14 24.04
C PHE A 332 12.44 15.13 25.08
N ASP A 333 11.52 15.56 25.94
CA ASP A 333 10.92 14.72 26.97
C ASP A 333 9.78 13.87 26.38
N GLU A 334 10.12 12.63 26.02
CA GLU A 334 9.17 11.64 25.50
C GLU A 334 8.13 11.21 26.56
N THR A 335 8.38 11.47 27.84
CA THR A 335 7.45 11.09 28.93
C THR A 335 6.32 12.10 29.09
N SER A 336 6.42 13.26 28.45
CA SER A 336 5.39 14.28 28.46
C SER A 336 4.10 13.76 27.81
N ARG A 337 2.95 13.99 28.44
CA ARG A 337 1.63 13.69 27.88
C ARG A 337 1.33 14.38 26.54
N TYR A 338 2.10 15.36 26.17
CA TYR A 338 1.99 16.08 24.90
C TYR A 338 3.00 15.60 23.86
N ALA A 339 3.95 14.75 24.22
CA ALA A 339 5.00 14.26 23.35
C ALA A 339 4.43 13.69 22.05
N TRP A 340 3.44 12.81 22.15
CA TRP A 340 2.80 12.19 20.99
C TRP A 340 2.23 13.22 19.98
N PHE A 341 1.62 14.30 20.45
CA PHE A 341 1.09 15.33 19.55
C PHE A 341 2.21 16.07 18.81
N VAL A 342 3.33 16.31 19.49
CA VAL A 342 4.51 16.95 18.90
C VAL A 342 5.14 16.02 17.85
N GLU A 343 5.31 14.75 18.17
CA GLU A 343 5.83 13.73 17.28
C GLU A 343 5.00 13.61 16.00
N VAL A 344 3.68 13.48 16.13
CA VAL A 344 2.76 13.38 15.01
C VAL A 344 2.77 14.66 14.18
N ALA A 345 2.71 15.83 14.81
CA ALA A 345 2.75 17.11 14.10
C ALA A 345 4.06 17.28 13.32
N LEU A 346 5.19 16.92 13.95
CA LEU A 346 6.50 16.96 13.29
C LEU A 346 6.59 15.97 12.13
N ALA A 347 6.05 14.74 12.28
CA ALA A 347 5.99 13.77 11.21
C ALA A 347 5.19 14.28 9.99
N PHE A 348 4.05 14.94 10.23
CA PHE A 348 3.27 15.57 9.16
C PHE A 348 4.02 16.74 8.52
N ALA A 349 4.66 17.60 9.32
CA ALA A 349 5.42 18.75 8.81
C ALA A 349 6.60 18.32 7.93
N ILE A 350 7.41 17.36 8.41
CA ILE A 350 8.55 16.82 7.66
C ILE A 350 8.06 16.15 6.37
N SER A 351 7.03 15.32 6.46
CA SER A 351 6.49 14.62 5.30
C SER A 351 5.95 15.58 4.25
N TYR A 352 5.25 16.64 4.66
CA TYR A 352 4.74 17.64 3.74
C TYR A 352 5.86 18.48 3.12
N ALA A 353 6.88 18.86 3.91
CA ALA A 353 8.06 19.56 3.40
C ALA A 353 8.79 18.69 2.36
N PHE A 354 9.03 17.41 2.68
CA PHE A 354 9.67 16.46 1.77
C PHE A 354 8.86 16.27 0.47
N TYR A 355 7.53 16.20 0.57
CA TYR A 355 6.66 16.19 -0.60
C TYR A 355 6.88 17.40 -1.49
N ARG A 356 6.89 18.60 -0.91
CA ARG A 356 7.03 19.84 -1.66
C ARG A 356 8.39 19.97 -2.35
N ILE A 357 9.46 19.55 -1.66
CA ILE A 357 10.85 19.75 -2.09
C ILE A 357 11.32 18.61 -3.01
N VAL A 358 10.92 17.35 -2.73
CA VAL A 358 11.46 16.17 -3.40
C VAL A 358 10.42 15.43 -4.22
N GLU A 359 9.31 14.97 -3.59
CA GLU A 359 8.36 14.07 -4.26
C GLU A 359 7.61 14.78 -5.41
N LYS A 360 7.09 15.98 -5.19
CA LYS A 360 6.33 16.70 -6.19
C LYS A 360 7.16 17.03 -7.44
N PRO A 361 8.39 17.57 -7.36
CA PRO A 361 9.26 17.71 -8.52
C PRO A 361 9.56 16.40 -9.23
N SER A 362 9.90 15.34 -8.48
CA SER A 362 10.16 14.01 -9.01
C SER A 362 8.96 13.47 -9.79
N HIS A 363 7.74 13.67 -9.26
CA HIS A 363 6.51 13.27 -9.93
C HIS A 363 6.31 14.00 -11.28
N VAL A 364 6.54 15.32 -11.32
CA VAL A 364 6.41 16.11 -12.56
C VAL A 364 7.41 15.63 -13.61
N ILE A 365 8.67 15.42 -13.23
CA ILE A 365 9.71 14.90 -14.13
C ILE A 365 9.33 13.49 -14.62
N SER A 366 8.91 12.60 -13.74
CA SER A 366 8.46 11.25 -14.09
C SER A 366 7.32 11.25 -15.10
N GLN A 367 6.34 12.17 -14.97
CA GLN A 367 5.24 12.29 -15.91
C GLN A 367 5.72 12.77 -17.29
N ARG A 368 6.67 13.67 -17.35
CA ARG A 368 7.27 14.15 -18.61
C ARG A 368 8.01 13.02 -19.31
N LEU A 369 8.85 12.28 -18.59
CA LEU A 369 9.58 11.12 -19.12
C LEU A 369 8.63 10.05 -19.69
N ARG A 370 7.52 9.80 -19.02
CA ARG A 370 6.53 8.83 -19.51
C ARG A 370 5.92 9.23 -20.85
N LYS A 371 5.71 10.54 -21.08
CA LYS A 371 5.12 11.07 -22.30
C LYS A 371 6.15 11.31 -23.42
N TYR A 372 7.43 11.33 -23.07
CA TYR A 372 8.48 11.64 -24.03
C TYR A 372 8.60 10.55 -25.10
N THR A 373 8.37 10.93 -26.34
CA THR A 373 8.73 10.18 -27.53
C THR A 373 9.99 10.82 -28.07
N PRO A 374 11.18 10.16 -28.02
CA PRO A 374 12.31 10.69 -28.74
C PRO A 374 11.96 10.76 -30.22
N ASP A 375 12.16 11.91 -30.83
CA ASP A 375 12.13 12.03 -32.27
C ASP A 375 13.18 11.10 -32.83
N VAL A 376 12.77 10.05 -33.54
CA VAL A 376 13.67 9.21 -34.30
C VAL A 376 14.01 10.02 -35.54
N PRO A 377 15.25 10.46 -35.75
CA PRO A 377 15.60 11.16 -36.99
C PRO A 377 15.30 10.24 -38.16
N GLY A 378 14.37 10.63 -39.02
CA GLY A 378 14.00 9.89 -40.23
C GLY A 378 12.68 9.13 -40.19
N ALA A 379 11.84 9.22 -39.16
CA ALA A 379 10.48 8.72 -39.25
C ALA A 379 9.58 9.71 -40.07
N PRO A 380 8.86 9.25 -41.11
CA PRO A 380 7.94 10.11 -41.84
C PRO A 380 6.84 10.61 -40.87
N ALA A 381 6.51 11.89 -40.97
CA ALA A 381 5.38 12.51 -40.26
C ALA A 381 4.10 11.76 -40.65
N ALA A 382 3.40 11.20 -39.60
CA ALA A 382 2.12 10.53 -39.76
C ALA A 382 0.98 11.54 -39.63
#